data_4fed002a2b6247ddc30010f5f071e4b2
#
_entry.id   4fed002a2b6247ddc30010f5f071e4b2
#
_cell.length_a   1.000
_cell.length_b   1.000
_cell.length_c   1.000
_cell.angle_alpha   90.00
_cell.angle_beta   90.00
_cell.angle_gamma   90.00
#
_symmetry.space_group_name_H-M   'P 1'
#
loop_
_entity.id
_entity.type
_entity.pdbx_description
1 polymer ?
#
loop_
_entity_poly.entity_id
_entity_poly.type
_entity_poly.pdbx_seq_one_letter_code
_entity_poly.pdbx_strand_id
1 'polypeptide(L)'
;MFKLLVVEDDRELNKAVCSYLNQNGYKAEGCLSANEAYDAMYGGTLFDLIISDIMMPEVDGFEFAKTVREIDQEIPILFMTARDDFASKQRGFKAGIDDYMVKPIDLDELLLRIEALLRRAKIATSKKLIVGNLTLDAEEHTAYLNDEEVPLTV
;
A
#
# COMPACT_ATOMS: atom_id res chain seq x y z
N MET A 1 11.50 -8.30 2.36
CA MET A 1 11.03 -7.79 1.06
C MET A 1 9.57 -7.38 1.18
N PHE A 2 9.26 -6.17 0.78
CA PHE A 2 7.88 -5.69 0.84
C PHE A 2 7.02 -6.33 -0.24
N LYS A 3 5.80 -6.69 0.13
CA LYS A 3 4.82 -7.26 -0.79
C LYS A 3 3.78 -6.21 -1.14
N LEU A 4 3.58 -6.00 -2.43
CA LEU A 4 2.68 -4.98 -2.95
C LEU A 4 1.54 -5.65 -3.73
N LEU A 5 0.32 -5.15 -3.52
CA LEU A 5 -0.85 -5.64 -4.24
C LEU A 5 -1.24 -4.60 -5.27
N VAL A 6 -1.33 -4.98 -6.55
CA VAL A 6 -1.67 -4.08 -7.65
C VAL A 6 -3.02 -4.49 -8.22
N VAL A 7 -4.03 -3.63 -8.04
CA VAL A 7 -5.41 -3.91 -8.47
C VAL A 7 -5.72 -3.00 -9.65
N GLU A 8 -5.70 -3.56 -10.85
CA GLU A 8 -5.85 -2.81 -12.09
C GLU A 8 -6.40 -3.74 -13.16
N ASP A 9 -7.55 -3.38 -13.76
CA ASP A 9 -8.20 -4.23 -14.75
C ASP A 9 -7.57 -4.15 -16.15
N ASP A 10 -6.77 -3.13 -16.43
CA ASP A 10 -5.98 -3.07 -17.66
C ASP A 10 -4.80 -4.02 -17.51
N ARG A 11 -4.86 -5.15 -18.24
CA ARG A 11 -3.86 -6.21 -18.10
C ARG A 11 -2.46 -5.74 -18.44
N GLU A 12 -2.31 -4.92 -19.46
CA GLU A 12 -0.99 -4.44 -19.89
C GLU A 12 -0.38 -3.51 -18.86
N LEU A 13 -1.18 -2.58 -18.34
CA LEU A 13 -0.71 -1.66 -17.30
C LEU A 13 -0.38 -2.42 -16.03
N ASN A 14 -1.24 -3.35 -15.63
CA ASN A 14 -1.01 -4.18 -14.44
C ASN A 14 0.34 -4.90 -14.55
N LYS A 15 0.58 -5.53 -15.69
CA LYS A 15 1.81 -6.27 -15.94
C LYS A 15 3.03 -5.35 -15.93
N ALA A 16 2.91 -4.18 -16.55
CA ALA A 16 4.01 -3.21 -16.60
C ALA A 16 4.37 -2.71 -15.20
N VAL A 17 3.36 -2.37 -14.40
CA VAL A 17 3.58 -1.90 -13.04
C VAL A 17 4.22 -2.99 -12.18
N CYS A 18 3.67 -4.20 -12.23
CA CYS A 18 4.21 -5.30 -11.44
C CYS A 18 5.63 -5.63 -11.83
N SER A 19 5.92 -5.68 -13.14
CA SER A 19 7.26 -5.96 -13.64
C SER A 19 8.27 -4.93 -13.14
N TYR A 20 7.90 -3.65 -13.25
CA TYR A 20 8.78 -2.57 -12.82
C TYR A 20 9.06 -2.65 -11.31
N LEU A 21 8.04 -2.90 -10.52
CA LEU A 21 8.19 -3.00 -9.07
C LEU A 21 9.04 -4.21 -8.68
N ASN A 22 8.83 -5.34 -9.36
CA ASN A 22 9.64 -6.53 -9.11
C ASN A 22 11.10 -6.30 -9.44
N GLN A 23 11.40 -5.53 -10.50
CA GLN A 23 12.76 -5.18 -10.86
C GLN A 23 13.44 -4.26 -9.84
N ASN A 24 12.64 -3.58 -9.01
CA ASN A 24 13.15 -2.63 -8.04
C ASN A 24 13.11 -3.15 -6.61
N GLY A 25 13.07 -4.47 -6.45
CA GLY A 25 13.25 -5.09 -5.14
C GLY A 25 11.97 -5.32 -4.35
N TYR A 26 10.81 -5.13 -4.96
CA TYR A 26 9.53 -5.46 -4.33
C TYR A 26 9.01 -6.78 -4.85
N LYS A 27 8.01 -7.31 -4.18
CA LYS A 27 7.27 -8.47 -4.66
C LYS A 27 5.84 -8.04 -4.93
N ALA A 28 5.55 -7.75 -6.20
CA ALA A 28 4.25 -7.25 -6.62
C ALA A 28 3.38 -8.38 -7.13
N GLU A 29 2.15 -8.43 -6.62
CA GLU A 29 1.14 -9.38 -7.09
C GLU A 29 0.03 -8.58 -7.77
N GLY A 30 -0.29 -8.94 -9.01
CA GLY A 30 -1.32 -8.25 -9.80
C GLY A 30 -2.66 -8.93 -9.70
N CYS A 31 -3.70 -8.13 -9.51
CA CYS A 31 -5.09 -8.57 -9.52
C CYS A 31 -5.86 -7.70 -10.51
N LEU A 32 -6.80 -8.30 -11.21
CA LEU A 32 -7.55 -7.60 -12.27
C LEU A 32 -8.87 -7.03 -11.78
N SER A 33 -9.23 -7.30 -10.53
CA SER A 33 -10.48 -6.82 -9.94
C SER A 33 -10.35 -6.75 -8.42
N ALA A 34 -11.29 -6.04 -7.80
CA ALA A 34 -11.35 -6.00 -6.33
C ALA A 34 -11.60 -7.38 -5.75
N ASN A 35 -12.42 -8.19 -6.41
CA ASN A 35 -12.71 -9.54 -5.90
C ASN A 35 -11.47 -10.41 -5.90
N GLU A 36 -10.63 -10.34 -6.94
CA GLU A 36 -9.36 -11.05 -6.94
C GLU A 36 -8.46 -10.57 -5.81
N ALA A 37 -8.47 -9.26 -5.55
CA ALA A 37 -7.67 -8.69 -4.47
C ALA A 37 -8.14 -9.20 -3.10
N TYR A 38 -9.46 -9.28 -2.89
CA TYR A 38 -10.00 -9.83 -1.64
C TYR A 38 -9.54 -11.28 -1.45
N ASP A 39 -9.59 -12.08 -2.51
CA ASP A 39 -9.15 -13.47 -2.44
C ASP A 39 -7.67 -13.55 -2.07
N ALA A 40 -6.83 -12.68 -2.65
CA ALA A 40 -5.41 -12.65 -2.32
C ALA A 40 -5.18 -12.27 -0.86
N MET A 41 -5.93 -11.30 -0.36
CA MET A 41 -5.80 -10.85 1.03
C MET A 41 -6.28 -11.91 2.02
N TYR A 42 -7.43 -12.55 1.73
CA TYR A 42 -7.95 -13.59 2.59
C TYR A 42 -7.16 -14.89 2.48
N GLY A 43 -6.37 -15.06 1.45
CA GLY A 43 -5.53 -16.25 1.26
C GLY A 43 -4.34 -16.32 2.20
N GLY A 44 -4.20 -15.39 3.12
CA GLY A 44 -3.16 -15.43 4.14
C GLY A 44 -1.89 -14.67 3.80
N THR A 45 -1.79 -14.10 2.60
CA THR A 45 -0.66 -13.25 2.26
C THR A 45 -0.83 -11.88 2.89
N LEU A 46 0.19 -11.42 3.60
CA LEU A 46 0.20 -10.07 4.18
C LEU A 46 0.86 -9.12 3.21
N PHE A 47 0.11 -8.11 2.79
CA PHE A 47 0.62 -7.08 1.91
C PHE A 47 1.03 -5.85 2.71
N ASP A 48 2.03 -5.13 2.21
CA ASP A 48 2.57 -3.94 2.86
C ASP A 48 2.02 -2.66 2.27
N LEU A 49 1.46 -2.71 1.07
CA LEU A 49 0.90 -1.55 0.39
C LEU A 49 0.01 -2.01 -0.76
N ILE A 50 -1.04 -1.25 -1.02
CA ILE A 50 -1.97 -1.53 -2.11
C ILE A 50 -1.96 -0.38 -3.11
N ILE A 51 -1.89 -0.72 -4.40
CA ILE A 51 -2.05 0.21 -5.51
C ILE A 51 -3.34 -0.20 -6.21
N SER A 52 -4.28 0.72 -6.40
CA SER A 52 -5.58 0.38 -6.97
C SER A 52 -6.08 1.47 -7.91
N ASP A 53 -6.74 1.06 -9.00
CA ASP A 53 -7.51 2.00 -9.82
C ASP A 53 -8.86 2.24 -9.15
N ILE A 54 -9.51 3.34 -9.52
CA ILE A 54 -10.88 3.63 -9.11
C ILE A 54 -11.86 2.89 -10.03
N MET A 55 -11.59 2.94 -11.33
CA MET A 55 -12.55 2.41 -12.33
C MET A 55 -12.26 0.94 -12.59
N MET A 56 -12.99 0.09 -11.87
CA MET A 56 -12.88 -1.36 -11.99
C MET A 56 -14.29 -1.96 -12.14
N PRO A 57 -14.42 -3.13 -12.79
CA PRO A 57 -15.73 -3.75 -12.91
C PRO A 57 -16.26 -4.22 -11.55
N GLU A 58 -17.56 -4.14 -11.38
CA GLU A 58 -18.32 -4.63 -10.23
C GLU A 58 -18.11 -3.82 -8.95
N VAL A 59 -16.89 -3.81 -8.42
CA VAL A 59 -16.55 -3.07 -7.20
C VAL A 59 -15.53 -2.01 -7.58
N ASP A 60 -15.88 -0.74 -7.42
CA ASP A 60 -14.95 0.34 -7.76
C ASP A 60 -13.91 0.54 -6.66
N GLY A 61 -12.91 1.39 -6.96
CA GLY A 61 -11.80 1.61 -6.04
C GLY A 61 -12.21 2.28 -4.73
N PHE A 62 -13.25 3.12 -4.77
CA PHE A 62 -13.72 3.76 -3.53
C PHE A 62 -14.29 2.73 -2.56
N GLU A 63 -15.11 1.83 -3.08
CA GLU A 63 -15.70 0.77 -2.26
C GLU A 63 -14.62 -0.20 -1.81
N PHE A 64 -13.69 -0.53 -2.70
CA PHE A 64 -12.56 -1.40 -2.36
C PHE A 64 -11.74 -0.81 -1.20
N ALA A 65 -11.41 0.49 -1.28
CA ALA A 65 -10.64 1.14 -0.22
C ALA A 65 -11.37 1.12 1.11
N LYS A 66 -12.68 1.36 1.10
CA LYS A 66 -13.49 1.29 2.32
C LYS A 66 -13.44 -0.10 2.95
N THR A 67 -13.59 -1.13 2.13
CA THR A 67 -13.56 -2.50 2.62
C THR A 67 -12.19 -2.85 3.19
N VAL A 68 -11.13 -2.42 2.51
CA VAL A 68 -9.77 -2.63 3.02
C VAL A 68 -9.61 -1.97 4.39
N ARG A 69 -10.14 -0.76 4.55
CA ARG A 69 -10.03 -0.06 5.84
C ARG A 69 -10.77 -0.74 6.97
N GLU A 70 -11.79 -1.51 6.66
CA GLU A 70 -12.48 -2.32 7.67
C GLU A 70 -11.62 -3.50 8.11
N ILE A 71 -10.77 -4.00 7.21
CA ILE A 71 -9.89 -5.13 7.49
C ILE A 71 -8.58 -4.65 8.11
N ASP A 72 -8.01 -3.58 7.58
CA ASP A 72 -6.71 -3.05 8.01
C ASP A 72 -6.74 -1.53 7.88
N GLN A 73 -6.71 -0.84 9.02
CA GLN A 73 -6.81 0.62 9.05
C GLN A 73 -5.49 1.31 8.69
N GLU A 74 -4.40 0.56 8.54
CA GLU A 74 -3.08 1.17 8.45
C GLU A 74 -2.32 0.89 7.15
N ILE A 75 -2.70 -0.14 6.40
CA ILE A 75 -1.98 -0.44 5.17
C ILE A 75 -2.07 0.75 4.20
N PRO A 76 -0.95 1.23 3.67
CA PRO A 76 -1.00 2.34 2.71
C PRO A 76 -1.77 1.94 1.45
N ILE A 77 -2.63 2.85 0.98
CA ILE A 77 -3.37 2.68 -0.27
C ILE A 77 -3.06 3.86 -1.18
N LEU A 78 -2.61 3.56 -2.40
CA LEU A 78 -2.35 4.56 -3.43
C LEU A 78 -3.30 4.32 -4.59
N PHE A 79 -4.06 5.33 -4.97
CA PHE A 79 -4.89 5.25 -6.18
C PHE A 79 -4.08 5.63 -7.41
N MET A 80 -4.28 4.87 -8.49
CA MET A 80 -3.65 5.06 -9.78
C MET A 80 -4.77 5.04 -10.81
N THR A 81 -5.20 6.20 -11.29
CA THR A 81 -6.45 6.30 -12.04
C THR A 81 -6.41 7.40 -13.09
N ALA A 82 -7.29 7.30 -14.09
CA ALA A 82 -7.46 8.34 -15.11
C ALA A 82 -8.29 9.52 -14.61
N ARG A 83 -8.94 9.41 -13.47
CA ARG A 83 -9.80 10.48 -12.94
C ARG A 83 -8.94 11.52 -12.23
N ASP A 84 -8.94 12.75 -12.75
CA ASP A 84 -8.12 13.83 -12.20
C ASP A 84 -8.95 14.94 -11.54
N ASP A 85 -10.26 14.79 -11.44
CA ASP A 85 -11.13 15.80 -10.87
C ASP A 85 -11.01 15.84 -9.35
N PHE A 86 -11.21 17.04 -8.79
CA PHE A 86 -11.06 17.25 -7.35
C PHE A 86 -12.05 16.40 -6.53
N ALA A 87 -13.27 16.25 -7.01
CA ALA A 87 -14.29 15.46 -6.29
C ALA A 87 -13.86 14.02 -6.13
N SER A 88 -13.24 13.41 -7.15
CA SER A 88 -12.74 12.05 -7.04
C SER A 88 -11.59 11.95 -6.05
N LYS A 89 -10.67 12.91 -6.08
CA LYS A 89 -9.56 12.94 -5.12
C LYS A 89 -10.08 13.07 -3.70
N GLN A 90 -11.02 13.99 -3.47
CA GLN A 90 -11.62 14.19 -2.16
C GLN A 90 -12.30 12.93 -1.67
N ARG A 91 -13.07 12.27 -2.53
CA ARG A 91 -13.76 11.04 -2.19
C ARG A 91 -12.77 9.91 -1.85
N GLY A 92 -11.66 9.84 -2.60
CA GLY A 92 -10.62 8.85 -2.34
C GLY A 92 -10.01 9.01 -0.96
N PHE A 93 -9.60 10.23 -0.62
CA PHE A 93 -9.00 10.48 0.69
C PHE A 93 -10.00 10.26 1.82
N LYS A 94 -11.28 10.59 1.61
CA LYS A 94 -12.32 10.29 2.59
C LYS A 94 -12.54 8.80 2.75
N ALA A 95 -12.36 8.02 1.69
CA ALA A 95 -12.46 6.56 1.77
C ALA A 95 -11.26 5.94 2.48
N GLY A 96 -10.19 6.70 2.70
CA GLY A 96 -9.06 6.26 3.50
C GLY A 96 -7.76 6.02 2.73
N ILE A 97 -7.65 6.51 1.50
CA ILE A 97 -6.40 6.35 0.76
C ILE A 97 -5.33 7.33 1.26
N ASP A 98 -4.08 7.03 0.95
CA ASP A 98 -2.94 7.80 1.42
C ASP A 98 -2.30 8.64 0.32
N ASP A 99 -2.49 8.29 -0.95
CA ASP A 99 -1.92 9.03 -2.07
C ASP A 99 -2.74 8.79 -3.34
N TYR A 100 -2.51 9.63 -4.35
CA TYR A 100 -3.33 9.65 -5.56
C TYR A 100 -2.46 10.02 -6.76
N MET A 101 -2.43 9.17 -7.78
CA MET A 101 -1.71 9.44 -9.01
C MET A 101 -2.66 9.38 -10.21
N VAL A 102 -2.45 10.27 -11.15
CA VAL A 102 -3.30 10.36 -12.36
C VAL A 102 -2.56 9.75 -13.54
N LYS A 103 -3.27 8.92 -14.31
CA LYS A 103 -2.73 8.32 -15.53
C LYS A 103 -2.54 9.38 -16.61
N PRO A 104 -1.53 9.26 -17.50
CA PRO A 104 -0.60 8.13 -17.62
C PRO A 104 0.41 8.11 -16.47
N ILE A 105 0.73 6.91 -16.00
CA ILE A 105 1.57 6.75 -14.82
C ILE A 105 3.05 6.80 -15.21
N ASP A 106 3.77 7.69 -14.53
CA ASP A 106 5.23 7.70 -14.58
C ASP A 106 5.73 6.69 -13.55
N LEU A 107 6.35 5.61 -14.03
CA LEU A 107 6.75 4.51 -13.15
C LEU A 107 7.82 4.94 -12.14
N ASP A 108 8.72 5.86 -12.52
CA ASP A 108 9.73 6.36 -11.60
C ASP A 108 9.08 7.16 -10.47
N GLU A 109 8.08 7.96 -10.79
CA GLU A 109 7.33 8.70 -9.77
C GLU A 109 6.55 7.76 -8.87
N LEU A 110 5.93 6.72 -9.44
CA LEU A 110 5.21 5.72 -8.67
C LEU A 110 6.15 5.08 -7.64
N LEU A 111 7.35 4.71 -8.05
CA LEU A 111 8.34 4.11 -7.16
C LEU A 111 8.67 5.04 -5.99
N LEU A 112 8.90 6.32 -6.27
CA LEU A 112 9.20 7.30 -5.22
C LEU A 112 8.06 7.43 -4.21
N ARG A 113 6.81 7.43 -4.69
CA ARG A 113 5.65 7.54 -3.82
C ARG A 113 5.47 6.29 -2.96
N ILE A 114 5.69 5.11 -3.56
CA ILE A 114 5.65 3.85 -2.82
C ILE A 114 6.69 3.86 -1.70
N GLU A 115 7.92 4.26 -2.01
CA GLU A 115 8.99 4.31 -1.02
C GLU A 115 8.64 5.25 0.13
N ALA A 116 8.05 6.40 -0.19
CA ALA A 116 7.64 7.37 0.83
C ALA A 116 6.52 6.81 1.72
N LEU A 117 5.54 6.14 1.12
CA LEU A 117 4.42 5.57 1.88
C LEU A 117 4.89 4.45 2.79
N LEU A 118 5.76 3.58 2.31
CA LEU A 118 6.29 2.48 3.12
C LEU A 118 7.14 3.02 4.27
N ARG A 119 7.92 4.06 4.03
CA ARG A 119 8.72 4.68 5.09
C ARG A 119 7.83 5.26 6.18
N ARG A 120 6.75 5.96 5.81
CA ARG A 120 5.82 6.53 6.78
C ARG A 120 5.11 5.45 7.58
N ALA A 121 4.68 4.38 6.92
CA ALA A 121 4.01 3.27 7.59
C ALA A 121 4.95 2.59 8.59
N LYS A 122 6.22 2.42 8.23
CA LYS A 122 7.21 1.82 9.11
C LYS A 122 7.45 2.70 10.34
N ILE A 123 7.54 4.01 10.16
CA ILE A 123 7.72 4.94 11.27
C ILE A 123 6.53 4.90 12.20
N ALA A 124 5.32 4.91 11.68
CA ALA A 124 4.10 4.84 12.49
C ALA A 124 4.04 3.56 13.31
N THR A 125 4.38 2.43 12.69
CA THR A 125 4.41 1.14 13.38
C THR A 125 5.45 1.15 14.50
N SER A 126 6.63 1.70 14.24
CA SER A 126 7.68 1.79 15.25
C SER A 126 7.25 2.63 16.43
N LYS A 127 6.59 3.75 16.20
CA LYS A 127 6.07 4.61 17.28
C LYS A 127 5.02 3.89 18.10
N LYS A 128 4.15 3.13 17.48
CA LYS A 128 3.15 2.34 18.20
C LYS A 128 3.81 1.28 19.09
N LEU A 129 4.81 0.61 18.57
CA LEU A 129 5.54 -0.38 19.35
C LEU A 129 6.21 0.25 20.56
N ILE A 130 6.82 1.42 20.39
CA ILE A 130 7.45 2.11 21.51
C ILE A 130 6.43 2.48 22.57
N VAL A 131 5.31 3.07 22.18
CA VAL A 131 4.27 3.46 23.13
C VAL A 131 3.59 2.25 23.76
N GLY A 132 3.28 1.25 22.97
CA GLY A 132 2.57 0.07 23.46
C GLY A 132 3.39 -0.88 24.28
N ASN A 133 4.72 -0.80 24.18
CA ASN A 133 5.62 -1.76 24.81
C ASN A 133 6.65 -1.12 25.71
N LEU A 134 6.26 -0.09 26.41
CA LEU A 134 7.19 0.59 27.34
C LEU A 134 7.83 -0.34 28.35
N THR A 135 7.15 -1.41 28.67
CA THR A 135 7.65 -2.38 29.65
C THR A 135 8.48 -3.48 29.03
N LEU A 136 8.49 -3.57 27.76
CA LEU A 136 9.22 -4.62 27.09
C LEU A 136 10.57 -4.17 26.63
N ASP A 137 10.91 -3.87 26.55
CA ASP A 137 12.00 -3.63 25.91
C ASP A 137 12.58 -3.45 25.09
N ALA A 138 13.02 -3.48 24.87
CA ALA A 138 13.34 -3.40 24.06
C ALA A 138 14.02 -3.91 23.20
N GLU A 139 14.04 -4.50 23.13
CA GLU A 139 14.68 -4.92 22.28
C GLU A 139 14.84 -5.06 21.33
N GLU A 140 14.58 -5.08 21.20
CA GLU A 140 14.88 -5.28 20.21
C GLU A 140 15.13 -4.74 19.69
N HIS A 141 14.82 -4.08 19.79
CA HIS A 141 15.09 -3.71 19.35
C HIS A 141 15.53 -3.49 18.84
N THR A 142 15.37 -3.29 18.76
CA THR A 142 15.80 -3.34 18.29
C THR A 142 15.85 -3.53 17.54
N ALA A 143 15.52 -3.46 17.36
CA ALA A 143 15.57 -3.79 16.85
C ALA A 143 15.55 -3.58 16.04
N TYR A 144 15.37 -3.17 15.87
CA TYR A 144 15.42 -3.14 15.49
C TYR A 144 15.57 -2.71 15.01
N LEU A 145 15.35 -2.31 14.95
CA LEU A 145 15.44 -2.05 14.80
C LEU A 145 15.98 -1.85 14.19
N ASN A 146 15.90 -1.27 13.75
CA ASN A 146 16.49 -1.25 13.49
C ASN A 146 17.14 -1.20 13.04
N ASP A 147 16.93 -0.97 12.66
CA ASP A 147 17.56 -1.06 12.62
C ASP A 147 18.01 -0.81 12.57
N GLU A 148 17.64 -0.60 12.54
CA GLU A 148 17.96 -0.55 12.95
C GLU A 148 18.10 -0.60 13.60
N GLU A 149 17.72 -0.47 13.64
CA GLU A 149 17.66 -0.76 14.53
C GLU A 149 17.62 -0.39 15.17
N VAL A 150 17.39 -0.19 15.31
CA VAL A 150 17.27 -0.01 16.25
C VAL A 150 17.26 -0.01 16.90
N PRO A 151 17.17 0.15 17.03
CA PRO A 151 17.09 -0.02 17.91
C PRO A 151 16.95 0.18 18.52
N LEU A 152 16.70 0.10 18.67
CA LEU A 152 16.60 0.26 19.39
C LEU A 152 16.87 0.78 19.78
N THR A 153 16.69 1.10 19.64
CA THR A 153 16.92 1.50 20.04
C THR A 153 16.94 1.87 20.23
N VAL A 154 16.66 1.81 20.05
CA VAL A 154 16.82 1.94 20.16
C VAL A 154 16.91 2.06 20.32
#